data_2827b74813ea3eb2fcbad3f9d489d345
#
_entry.id   2827b74813ea3eb2fcbad3f9d489d345
#
_cell.length_a   1.000
_cell.length_b   1.000
_cell.length_c   1.000
_cell.angle_alpha   90.00
_cell.angle_beta   90.00
_cell.angle_gamma   90.00
#
_symmetry.space_group_name_H-M   'P 1'
#
loop_
_entity.id
_entity.type
_entity.pdbx_description
1 polymer ?
#
loop_
_entity_poly.entity_id
_entity_poly.type
_entity_poly.pdbx_seq_one_letter_code
_entity_poly.pdbx_strand_id
1 'polypeptide(L)'
;METKITNRQKLALAVEAKKRKDLTRYEGSFQEFAKEQIRILPKDAGRGFIPLEFNAAQQIVDNAIEKQLKETGKVRAIILKARQMGLSTYSCGRVYWKSYLTPFNKSVVMAHDSATSDALFAMSRNIIQNMKPEFKPVLKKSNSKEIGFEHNDSGYRLYTAGSPEAGRGTTPTIAHLSEVAFWTHDAKILAGLFQGISQADGTEV
;
A
#
# COMPACT_ATOMS: atom_id res chain seq x y z
N MET A 1 -0.26 -12.22 -44.79
CA MET A 1 0.87 -11.27 -44.64
C MET A 1 1.31 -11.30 -43.17
N GLU A 2 2.40 -11.96 -42.85
CA GLU A 2 2.98 -11.91 -41.50
C GLU A 2 3.69 -10.58 -41.31
N THR A 3 3.18 -9.76 -40.42
CA THR A 3 3.80 -8.46 -40.08
C THR A 3 5.08 -8.75 -39.29
N LYS A 4 6.24 -8.59 -39.91
CA LYS A 4 7.54 -8.76 -39.25
C LYS A 4 7.70 -7.73 -38.15
N ILE A 5 7.77 -8.23 -36.92
CA ILE A 5 8.00 -7.42 -35.71
C ILE A 5 9.39 -6.78 -35.80
N THR A 6 9.49 -5.47 -35.65
CA THR A 6 10.75 -4.73 -35.67
C THR A 6 11.61 -5.04 -34.45
N ASN A 7 12.92 -4.81 -34.53
CA ASN A 7 13.82 -4.99 -33.38
C ASN A 7 13.43 -4.13 -32.16
N ARG A 8 12.90 -2.93 -32.38
CA ARG A 8 12.37 -2.06 -31.33
C ARG A 8 11.15 -2.67 -30.64
N GLN A 9 10.24 -3.28 -31.39
CA GLN A 9 9.06 -3.97 -30.84
C GLN A 9 9.46 -5.24 -30.07
N LYS A 10 10.44 -6.00 -30.56
CA LYS A 10 11.00 -7.17 -29.85
C LYS A 10 11.61 -6.77 -28.50
N LEU A 11 12.37 -5.67 -28.47
CA LEU A 11 12.98 -5.17 -27.24
C LEU A 11 11.90 -4.70 -26.26
N ALA A 12 10.90 -3.97 -26.71
CA ALA A 12 9.78 -3.53 -25.88
C ALA A 12 9.03 -4.72 -25.25
N LEU A 13 8.71 -5.76 -26.04
CA LEU A 13 8.08 -6.98 -25.57
C LEU A 13 8.95 -7.74 -24.54
N ALA A 14 10.26 -7.79 -24.74
CA ALA A 14 11.18 -8.44 -23.81
C ALA A 14 11.24 -7.68 -22.47
N VAL A 15 11.26 -6.35 -22.49
CA VAL A 15 11.21 -5.50 -21.30
C VAL A 15 9.90 -5.72 -20.54
N GLU A 16 8.78 -5.77 -21.25
CA GLU A 16 7.46 -5.96 -20.63
C GLU A 16 7.30 -7.38 -20.06
N ALA A 17 7.81 -8.41 -20.74
CA ALA A 17 7.83 -9.78 -20.23
C ALA A 17 8.68 -9.91 -18.97
N LYS A 18 9.85 -9.25 -18.93
CA LYS A 18 10.69 -9.19 -17.73
C LYS A 18 9.95 -8.49 -16.58
N LYS A 19 9.34 -7.34 -16.85
CA LYS A 19 8.55 -6.59 -15.86
C LYS A 19 7.41 -7.44 -15.28
N ARG A 20 6.67 -8.18 -16.12
CA ARG A 20 5.64 -9.11 -15.65
C ARG A 20 6.20 -10.19 -14.74
N LYS A 21 7.32 -10.82 -15.11
CA LYS A 21 7.97 -11.85 -14.29
C LYS A 21 8.40 -11.31 -12.93
N ASP A 22 8.99 -10.11 -12.93
CA ASP A 22 9.42 -9.47 -11.68
C ASP A 22 8.21 -9.07 -10.80
N LEU A 23 7.10 -8.60 -11.41
CA LEU A 23 5.88 -8.31 -10.68
C LEU A 23 5.26 -9.57 -10.04
N THR A 24 5.20 -10.68 -10.76
CA THR A 24 4.70 -11.96 -10.23
C THR A 24 5.53 -12.45 -9.04
N ARG A 25 6.85 -12.25 -9.05
CA ARG A 25 7.71 -12.56 -7.89
C ARG A 25 7.32 -11.75 -6.67
N TYR A 26 7.01 -10.47 -6.84
CA TYR A 26 6.62 -9.58 -5.74
C TYR A 26 5.21 -9.85 -5.20
N GLU A 27 4.33 -10.52 -5.94
CA GLU A 27 3.01 -10.92 -5.45
C GLU A 27 3.10 -11.85 -4.23
N GLY A 28 4.15 -12.67 -4.17
CA GLY A 28 4.38 -13.64 -3.08
C GLY A 28 5.10 -13.08 -1.86
N SER A 29 5.67 -11.85 -1.92
CA SER A 29 6.49 -11.34 -0.81
C SER A 29 6.53 -9.82 -0.76
N PHE A 30 5.84 -9.27 0.24
CA PHE A 30 5.94 -7.84 0.52
C PHE A 30 7.38 -7.45 0.94
N GLN A 31 8.07 -8.30 1.69
CA GLN A 31 9.44 -8.03 2.13
C GLN A 31 10.41 -7.87 0.96
N GLU A 32 10.32 -8.73 -0.06
CA GLU A 32 11.15 -8.59 -1.26
C GLU A 32 10.83 -7.32 -2.04
N PHE A 33 9.52 -7.03 -2.23
CA PHE A 33 9.10 -5.80 -2.87
C PHE A 33 9.60 -4.56 -2.12
N ALA A 34 9.46 -4.54 -0.80
CA ALA A 34 9.88 -3.43 0.05
C ALA A 34 11.38 -3.16 -0.08
N LYS A 35 12.20 -4.19 0.03
CA LYS A 35 13.65 -4.10 -0.09
C LYS A 35 14.09 -3.60 -1.47
N GLU A 36 13.45 -4.06 -2.54
CA GLU A 36 13.89 -3.74 -3.89
C GLU A 36 13.28 -2.47 -4.47
N GLN A 37 12.03 -2.16 -4.11
CA GLN A 37 11.26 -1.08 -4.76
C GLN A 37 10.97 0.10 -3.83
N ILE A 38 10.90 -0.09 -2.51
CA ILE A 38 10.58 1.01 -1.59
C ILE A 38 11.86 1.66 -1.09
N ARG A 39 11.88 2.99 -1.17
CA ARG A 39 12.95 3.81 -0.61
C ARG A 39 12.37 4.70 0.48
N ILE A 40 13.01 4.71 1.63
CA ILE A 40 12.63 5.51 2.78
C ILE A 40 13.74 6.50 3.15
N LEU A 41 13.36 7.63 3.70
CA LEU A 41 14.30 8.58 4.29
C LEU A 41 14.45 8.23 5.77
N PRO A 42 15.62 7.73 6.20
CA PRO A 42 15.86 7.44 7.61
C PRO A 42 15.88 8.73 8.43
N LYS A 43 15.63 8.62 9.73
CA LYS A 43 15.66 9.76 10.64
C LYS A 43 17.06 10.34 10.85
N ASP A 44 18.09 9.53 10.66
CA ASP A 44 19.49 9.95 10.79
C ASP A 44 19.86 10.85 9.62
N ALA A 45 20.11 12.11 9.91
CA ALA A 45 20.49 13.09 8.92
C ALA A 45 21.74 12.64 8.13
N GLY A 46 21.68 12.78 6.79
CA GLY A 46 22.85 12.62 5.91
C GLY A 46 22.95 11.28 5.16
N ARG A 47 22.06 10.30 5.39
CA ARG A 47 22.14 9.01 4.70
C ARG A 47 21.40 8.93 3.35
N GLY A 48 20.60 9.94 2.99
CA GLY A 48 19.76 9.89 1.79
C GLY A 48 18.71 8.77 1.85
N PHE A 49 18.13 8.42 0.71
CA PHE A 49 17.14 7.36 0.63
C PHE A 49 17.79 5.97 0.71
N ILE A 50 17.27 5.10 1.57
CA ILE A 50 17.72 3.71 1.75
C ILE A 50 16.58 2.74 1.43
N PRO A 51 16.88 1.47 1.09
CA PRO A 51 15.86 0.42 0.97
C PRO A 51 15.04 0.26 2.24
N LEU A 52 13.76 -0.10 2.10
CA LEU A 52 12.95 -0.51 3.25
C LEU A 52 13.29 -1.98 3.58
N GLU A 53 14.24 -2.16 4.47
CA GLU A 53 14.50 -3.44 5.13
C GLU A 53 13.78 -3.49 6.46
N PHE A 54 13.06 -4.59 6.71
CA PHE A 54 12.23 -4.69 7.92
C PHE A 54 13.09 -4.77 9.17
N ASN A 55 12.79 -3.91 10.13
CA ASN A 55 13.30 -4.04 11.49
C ASN A 55 12.57 -5.17 12.24
N ALA A 56 13.03 -5.51 13.45
CA ALA A 56 12.46 -6.60 14.24
C ALA A 56 10.94 -6.45 14.49
N ALA A 57 10.46 -5.24 14.75
CA ALA A 57 9.03 -5.00 14.98
C ALA A 57 8.21 -5.19 13.70
N GLN A 58 8.69 -4.70 12.59
CA GLN A 58 8.04 -4.86 11.28
C GLN A 58 8.02 -6.35 10.87
N GLN A 59 9.11 -7.09 11.13
CA GLN A 59 9.18 -8.52 10.83
C GLN A 59 8.19 -9.33 11.67
N ILE A 60 8.01 -9.01 12.95
CA ILE A 60 7.01 -9.67 13.81
C ILE A 60 5.59 -9.44 13.25
N VAL A 61 5.29 -8.21 12.87
CA VAL A 61 3.98 -7.86 12.30
C VAL A 61 3.77 -8.54 10.95
N ASP A 62 4.76 -8.51 10.07
CA ASP A 62 4.68 -9.15 8.75
C ASP A 62 4.44 -10.66 8.87
N ASN A 63 5.20 -11.34 9.71
CA ASN A 63 5.04 -12.78 9.96
C ASN A 63 3.63 -13.11 10.49
N ALA A 64 3.09 -12.28 11.39
CA ALA A 64 1.75 -12.50 11.94
C ALA A 64 0.65 -12.30 10.87
N ILE A 65 0.80 -11.27 10.03
CA ILE A 65 -0.11 -10.98 8.91
C ILE A 65 -0.08 -12.11 7.88
N GLU A 66 1.11 -12.52 7.45
CA GLU A 66 1.27 -13.59 6.45
C GLU A 66 0.74 -14.93 6.97
N LYS A 67 0.98 -15.23 8.24
CA LYS A 67 0.42 -16.42 8.89
C LYS A 67 -1.11 -16.39 8.88
N GLN A 68 -1.72 -15.29 9.34
CA GLN A 68 -3.17 -15.17 9.37
C GLN A 68 -3.78 -15.24 7.97
N LEU A 69 -3.16 -14.57 6.98
CA LEU A 69 -3.61 -14.62 5.59
C LEU A 69 -3.61 -16.05 5.04
N LYS A 70 -2.56 -16.82 5.33
CA LYS A 70 -2.44 -18.22 4.92
C LYS A 70 -3.47 -19.13 5.59
N GLU A 71 -3.75 -18.90 6.87
CA GLU A 71 -4.66 -19.75 7.66
C GLU A 71 -6.13 -19.45 7.40
N THR A 72 -6.48 -18.19 7.18
CA THR A 72 -7.88 -17.73 7.14
C THR A 72 -8.29 -17.06 5.83
N GLY A 73 -7.35 -16.84 4.92
CA GLY A 73 -7.56 -16.06 3.69
C GLY A 73 -7.72 -14.55 3.91
N LYS A 74 -7.79 -14.08 5.15
CA LYS A 74 -8.05 -12.68 5.50
C LYS A 74 -7.18 -12.23 6.67
N VAL A 75 -7.00 -10.91 6.81
CA VAL A 75 -6.31 -10.34 7.96
C VAL A 75 -7.25 -9.41 8.73
N ARG A 76 -7.27 -9.59 10.04
CA ARG A 76 -7.87 -8.68 10.99
C ARG A 76 -6.88 -8.51 12.14
N ALA A 77 -6.18 -7.39 12.15
CA ALA A 77 -5.06 -7.18 13.06
C ALA A 77 -5.20 -5.88 13.85
N ILE A 78 -4.96 -5.95 15.15
CA ILE A 78 -4.81 -4.77 16.02
C ILE A 78 -3.37 -4.76 16.50
N ILE A 79 -2.66 -3.67 16.22
CA ILE A 79 -1.24 -3.52 16.52
C ILE A 79 -1.09 -2.48 17.63
N LEU A 80 -0.84 -2.94 18.86
CA LEU A 80 -0.44 -2.07 19.96
C LEU A 80 1.08 -1.88 19.91
N LYS A 81 1.51 -0.63 19.76
CA LYS A 81 2.93 -0.31 19.55
C LYS A 81 3.39 0.91 20.32
N ALA A 82 4.67 0.96 20.65
CA ALA A 82 5.33 2.17 21.06
C ALA A 82 5.53 3.12 19.87
N ARG A 83 5.90 4.37 20.16
CA ARG A 83 6.29 5.34 19.12
C ARG A 83 7.58 4.90 18.41
N GLN A 84 7.75 5.33 17.17
CA GLN A 84 9.00 5.22 16.39
C GLN A 84 9.43 3.80 16.00
N MET A 85 8.53 2.83 16.02
CA MET A 85 8.82 1.45 15.59
C MET A 85 8.76 1.25 14.06
N GLY A 86 8.56 2.31 13.27
CA GLY A 86 8.51 2.24 11.80
C GLY A 86 7.25 1.58 11.23
N LEU A 87 6.23 1.29 12.06
CA LEU A 87 5.05 0.55 11.62
C LEU A 87 4.15 1.37 10.68
N SER A 88 4.11 2.70 10.80
CA SER A 88 3.40 3.53 9.81
C SER A 88 4.03 3.43 8.41
N THR A 89 5.37 3.39 8.34
CA THR A 89 6.10 3.17 7.08
C THR A 89 5.82 1.78 6.51
N TYR A 90 5.83 0.75 7.36
CA TYR A 90 5.47 -0.61 7.00
C TYR A 90 4.05 -0.68 6.41
N SER A 91 3.06 -0.16 7.14
CA SER A 91 1.65 -0.20 6.71
C SER A 91 1.41 0.58 5.41
N CYS A 92 1.98 1.78 5.27
CA CYS A 92 1.91 2.53 4.01
C CYS A 92 2.54 1.75 2.85
N GLY A 93 3.69 1.13 3.07
CA GLY A 93 4.36 0.29 2.09
C GLY A 93 3.49 -0.92 1.69
N ARG A 94 2.86 -1.58 2.66
CA ARG A 94 2.00 -2.75 2.42
C ARG A 94 0.72 -2.38 1.66
N VAL A 95 0.06 -1.30 2.04
CA VAL A 95 -1.10 -0.76 1.29
C VAL A 95 -0.71 -0.42 -0.14
N TYR A 96 0.45 0.23 -0.32
CA TYR A 96 0.98 0.56 -1.63
C TYR A 96 1.24 -0.71 -2.45
N TRP A 97 1.98 -1.67 -1.90
CA TRP A 97 2.32 -2.94 -2.55
C TRP A 97 1.08 -3.68 -3.05
N LYS A 98 0.10 -3.88 -2.18
CA LYS A 98 -1.17 -4.54 -2.55
C LYS A 98 -1.93 -3.77 -3.63
N SER A 99 -2.06 -2.44 -3.49
CA SER A 99 -2.74 -1.63 -4.49
C SER A 99 -2.00 -1.61 -5.82
N TYR A 100 -0.67 -1.65 -5.80
CA TYR A 100 0.16 -1.65 -7.01
C TYR A 100 0.10 -2.98 -7.77
N LEU A 101 0.01 -4.13 -7.08
CA LEU A 101 0.04 -5.45 -7.70
C LEU A 101 -1.35 -6.03 -7.97
N THR A 102 -2.34 -5.76 -7.12
CA THR A 102 -3.65 -6.39 -7.21
C THR A 102 -4.60 -5.56 -8.07
N PRO A 103 -5.10 -6.10 -9.19
CA PRO A 103 -6.08 -5.41 -10.04
C PRO A 103 -7.37 -5.07 -9.29
N PHE A 104 -7.96 -3.92 -9.63
CA PHE A 104 -9.23 -3.42 -9.08
C PHE A 104 -9.26 -3.26 -7.56
N ASN A 105 -8.11 -3.34 -6.89
CA ASN A 105 -8.00 -3.18 -5.45
C ASN A 105 -8.38 -1.77 -5.02
N LYS A 106 -9.25 -1.66 -4.03
CA LYS A 106 -9.62 -0.39 -3.40
C LYS A 106 -9.13 -0.40 -1.96
N SER A 107 -8.21 0.50 -1.66
CA SER A 107 -7.65 0.62 -0.32
C SER A 107 -8.07 1.91 0.35
N VAL A 108 -8.20 1.85 1.67
CA VAL A 108 -8.49 3.01 2.52
C VAL A 108 -7.38 3.16 3.55
N VAL A 109 -6.87 4.36 3.68
CA VAL A 109 -5.98 4.75 4.78
C VAL A 109 -6.70 5.82 5.58
N MET A 110 -6.88 5.62 6.87
CA MET A 110 -7.58 6.55 7.74
C MET A 110 -6.69 6.97 8.92
N ALA A 111 -6.55 8.26 9.13
CA ALA A 111 -5.80 8.84 10.23
C ALA A 111 -6.70 9.65 11.17
N HIS A 112 -6.23 9.89 12.39
CA HIS A 112 -7.02 10.63 13.40
C HIS A 112 -7.18 12.11 13.04
N ASP A 113 -6.19 12.74 12.38
CA ASP A 113 -6.22 14.14 11.96
C ASP A 113 -5.64 14.37 10.54
N SER A 114 -5.78 15.60 10.05
CA SER A 114 -5.30 15.96 8.71
C SER A 114 -3.77 15.96 8.61
N ALA A 115 -3.05 16.38 9.64
CA ALA A 115 -1.58 16.42 9.61
C ALA A 115 -0.99 15.00 9.50
N THR A 116 -1.55 14.05 10.23
CA THR A 116 -1.18 12.62 10.12
C THR A 116 -1.57 12.05 8.76
N SER A 117 -2.75 12.40 8.23
CA SER A 117 -3.16 12.04 6.88
C SER A 117 -2.15 12.53 5.84
N ASP A 118 -1.77 13.80 5.89
CA ASP A 118 -0.82 14.40 4.96
C ASP A 118 0.57 13.74 5.05
N ALA A 119 1.02 13.40 6.26
CA ALA A 119 2.27 12.67 6.49
C ALA A 119 2.24 11.26 5.88
N LEU A 120 1.16 10.50 6.04
CA LEU A 120 0.98 9.19 5.44
C LEU A 120 0.92 9.29 3.91
N PHE A 121 0.29 10.34 3.38
CA PHE A 121 0.25 10.59 1.94
C PHE A 121 1.63 10.94 1.37
N ALA A 122 2.40 11.76 2.08
CA ALA A 122 3.77 12.08 1.70
C ALA A 122 4.65 10.82 1.65
N MET A 123 4.51 9.87 2.59
CA MET A 123 5.20 8.57 2.55
C MET A 123 4.87 7.81 1.27
N SER A 124 3.60 7.76 0.88
CA SER A 124 3.16 7.08 -0.34
C SER A 124 3.71 7.74 -1.61
N ARG A 125 3.73 9.06 -1.66
CA ARG A 125 4.35 9.80 -2.76
C ARG A 125 5.85 9.55 -2.85
N ASN A 126 6.55 9.51 -1.73
CA ASN A 126 7.97 9.20 -1.68
C ASN A 126 8.27 7.80 -2.21
N ILE A 127 7.40 6.80 -1.93
CA ILE A 127 7.52 5.47 -2.52
C ILE A 127 7.50 5.58 -4.05
N ILE A 128 6.48 6.21 -4.62
CA ILE A 128 6.32 6.34 -6.09
C ILE A 128 7.51 7.08 -6.72
N GLN A 129 7.94 8.17 -6.10
CA GLN A 129 9.01 9.01 -6.64
C GLN A 129 10.35 8.28 -6.68
N ASN A 130 10.60 7.41 -5.71
CA ASN A 130 11.89 6.75 -5.51
C ASN A 130 11.91 5.27 -5.93
N MET A 131 10.85 4.75 -6.54
CA MET A 131 10.86 3.44 -7.20
C MET A 131 11.84 3.42 -8.36
N LYS A 132 12.35 2.24 -8.70
CA LYS A 132 13.12 2.04 -9.93
C LYS A 132 12.31 2.51 -11.14
N PRO A 133 12.92 3.23 -12.09
CA PRO A 133 12.20 3.85 -13.21
C PRO A 133 11.29 2.90 -13.98
N GLU A 134 11.73 1.66 -14.20
CA GLU A 134 10.99 0.63 -14.93
C GLU A 134 9.72 0.15 -14.23
N PHE A 135 9.62 0.36 -12.90
CA PHE A 135 8.47 -0.02 -12.10
C PHE A 135 7.58 1.17 -11.71
N LYS A 136 7.98 2.41 -12.05
CA LYS A 136 7.14 3.57 -11.74
C LYS A 136 5.77 3.44 -12.40
N PRO A 137 4.68 3.57 -11.63
CA PRO A 137 3.34 3.52 -12.21
C PRO A 137 2.99 4.80 -12.96
N VAL A 138 2.18 4.66 -13.99
CA VAL A 138 1.39 5.77 -14.52
C VAL A 138 0.18 5.96 -13.61
N LEU A 139 -0.02 7.20 -13.16
CA LEU A 139 -1.10 7.53 -12.23
C LEU A 139 -2.32 8.05 -13.00
N LYS A 140 -3.45 7.37 -12.88
CA LYS A 140 -4.76 7.81 -13.37
C LYS A 140 -5.33 8.96 -12.53
N LYS A 141 -5.04 8.92 -11.23
CA LYS A 141 -5.38 9.96 -10.26
C LYS A 141 -4.21 10.22 -9.32
N SER A 142 -3.95 11.48 -9.05
CA SER A 142 -2.95 11.90 -8.07
C SER A 142 -3.33 13.28 -7.54
N ASN A 143 -4.10 13.31 -6.47
CA ASN A 143 -4.46 14.54 -5.76
C ASN A 143 -4.03 14.42 -4.29
N SER A 144 -4.43 15.34 -3.43
CA SER A 144 -4.03 15.36 -2.01
C SER A 144 -4.58 14.21 -1.16
N LYS A 145 -5.55 13.46 -1.66
CA LYS A 145 -6.26 12.41 -0.89
C LYS A 145 -6.41 11.09 -1.62
N GLU A 146 -6.04 11.01 -2.89
CA GLU A 146 -6.25 9.80 -3.69
C GLU A 146 -5.08 9.54 -4.63
N ILE A 147 -4.66 8.29 -4.71
CA ILE A 147 -3.74 7.77 -5.72
C ILE A 147 -4.45 6.63 -6.43
N GLY A 148 -4.53 6.72 -7.77
CA GLY A 148 -5.07 5.69 -8.62
C GLY A 148 -4.05 5.28 -9.67
N PHE A 149 -3.89 3.98 -9.87
CA PHE A 149 -2.98 3.39 -10.84
C PHE A 149 -3.70 3.10 -12.16
N GLU A 150 -3.07 3.46 -13.29
CA GLU A 150 -3.66 3.24 -14.61
C GLU A 150 -3.59 1.77 -15.04
N HIS A 151 -2.48 1.10 -14.73
CA HIS A 151 -2.18 -0.23 -15.25
C HIS A 151 -3.08 -1.36 -14.71
N ASN A 152 -3.78 -1.14 -13.60
CA ASN A 152 -4.61 -2.17 -12.95
C ASN A 152 -5.93 -1.65 -12.34
N ASP A 153 -6.30 -0.41 -12.62
CA ASP A 153 -7.53 0.26 -12.12
C ASP A 153 -7.70 0.20 -10.59
N SER A 154 -6.60 0.04 -9.87
CA SER A 154 -6.56 0.03 -8.41
C SER A 154 -6.18 1.39 -7.84
N GLY A 155 -6.21 1.51 -6.54
CA GLY A 155 -5.76 2.70 -5.86
C GLY A 155 -6.16 2.75 -4.40
N TYR A 156 -5.80 3.83 -3.74
CA TYR A 156 -6.17 4.05 -2.35
C TYR A 156 -6.53 5.51 -2.08
N ARG A 157 -7.39 5.68 -1.08
CA ARG A 157 -7.84 6.97 -0.58
C ARG A 157 -7.45 7.16 0.88
N LEU A 158 -7.12 8.41 1.19
CA LEU A 158 -6.88 8.82 2.57
C LEU A 158 -8.11 9.57 3.11
N TYR A 159 -8.45 9.24 4.34
CA TYR A 159 -9.52 9.87 5.10
C TYR A 159 -9.02 10.35 6.46
N THR A 160 -9.69 11.35 6.99
CA THR A 160 -9.55 11.77 8.38
C THR A 160 -10.72 11.24 9.18
N ALA A 161 -10.49 10.67 10.35
CA ALA A 161 -11.52 10.02 11.16
C ALA A 161 -12.66 10.94 11.60
N GLY A 162 -12.45 12.26 11.62
CA GLY A 162 -13.50 13.24 11.91
C GLY A 162 -14.47 13.52 10.75
N SER A 163 -14.24 12.96 9.55
CA SER A 163 -15.13 13.16 8.40
C SER A 163 -16.34 12.23 8.48
N PRO A 164 -17.57 12.74 8.41
CA PRO A 164 -18.78 11.90 8.47
C PRO A 164 -18.91 10.90 7.32
N GLU A 165 -18.21 11.14 6.21
CA GLU A 165 -18.25 10.33 4.99
C GLU A 165 -17.04 9.38 4.89
N ALA A 166 -16.18 9.37 5.91
CA ALA A 166 -14.96 8.58 5.88
C ALA A 166 -15.25 7.08 5.67
N GLY A 167 -14.78 6.54 4.55
CA GLY A 167 -14.95 5.13 4.19
C GLY A 167 -16.32 4.72 3.68
N ARG A 168 -17.30 5.63 3.59
CA ARG A 168 -18.64 5.32 3.03
C ARG A 168 -18.60 5.28 1.51
N GLY A 169 -19.45 4.44 0.92
CA GLY A 169 -19.61 4.37 -0.54
C GLY A 169 -18.47 3.66 -1.28
N THR A 170 -17.56 3.02 -0.56
CA THR A 170 -16.52 2.16 -1.12
C THR A 170 -16.52 0.80 -0.46
N THR A 171 -16.16 -0.25 -1.21
CA THR A 171 -15.94 -1.59 -0.65
C THR A 171 -14.43 -1.85 -0.63
N PRO A 172 -13.72 -1.38 0.41
CA PRO A 172 -12.28 -1.55 0.45
C PRO A 172 -11.91 -3.00 0.69
N THR A 173 -10.85 -3.44 0.01
CA THR A 173 -10.19 -4.72 0.24
C THR A 173 -9.06 -4.59 1.24
N ILE A 174 -8.53 -3.37 1.42
CA ILE A 174 -7.51 -3.07 2.43
C ILE A 174 -7.91 -1.81 3.18
N ALA A 175 -7.82 -1.86 4.51
CA ALA A 175 -8.01 -0.71 5.35
C ALA A 175 -6.87 -0.59 6.37
N HIS A 176 -6.09 0.47 6.28
CA HIS A 176 -5.11 0.85 7.30
C HIS A 176 -5.68 1.96 8.18
N LEU A 177 -5.92 1.65 9.44
CA LEU A 177 -6.49 2.55 10.44
C LEU A 177 -5.37 2.98 11.39
N SER A 178 -4.92 4.23 11.26
CA SER A 178 -3.80 4.75 12.03
C SER A 178 -4.28 5.46 13.29
N GLU A 179 -3.66 5.11 14.43
CA GLU A 179 -3.86 5.78 15.71
C GLU A 179 -5.33 5.83 16.17
N VAL A 180 -6.03 4.71 16.02
CA VAL A 180 -7.48 4.57 16.34
C VAL A 180 -7.82 5.02 17.77
N ALA A 181 -6.90 4.84 18.72
CA ALA A 181 -7.09 5.25 20.11
C ALA A 181 -7.31 6.77 20.30
N PHE A 182 -6.96 7.58 19.30
CA PHE A 182 -7.17 9.04 19.32
C PHE A 182 -8.42 9.49 18.54
N TRP A 183 -9.19 8.55 17.96
CA TRP A 183 -10.36 8.92 17.18
C TRP A 183 -11.51 9.37 18.06
N THR A 184 -12.10 10.50 17.72
CA THR A 184 -13.41 10.91 18.25
C THR A 184 -14.50 10.16 17.49
N HIS A 185 -15.49 9.60 18.22
CA HIS A 185 -16.58 8.81 17.62
C HIS A 185 -16.12 7.53 16.89
N ASP A 186 -15.07 6.91 17.35
CA ASP A 186 -14.44 5.71 16.79
C ASP A 186 -15.44 4.57 16.49
N ALA A 187 -16.30 4.22 17.46
CA ALA A 187 -17.27 3.15 17.31
C ALA A 187 -18.21 3.34 16.10
N LYS A 188 -18.67 4.57 15.85
CA LYS A 188 -19.57 4.87 14.73
C LYS A 188 -18.83 4.81 13.38
N ILE A 189 -17.62 5.34 13.36
CA ILE A 189 -16.76 5.33 12.16
C ILE A 189 -16.38 3.90 11.81
N LEU A 190 -15.90 3.13 12.81
CA LEU A 190 -15.52 1.73 12.63
C LEU A 190 -16.71 0.87 12.18
N ALA A 191 -17.88 1.02 12.79
CA ALA A 191 -19.07 0.29 12.36
C ALA A 191 -19.43 0.58 10.89
N GLY A 192 -19.39 1.84 10.47
CA GLY A 192 -19.67 2.22 9.08
C GLY A 192 -18.61 1.68 8.11
N LEU A 193 -17.33 1.72 8.48
CA LEU A 193 -16.24 1.19 7.68
C LEU A 193 -16.32 -0.34 7.56
N PHE A 194 -16.49 -1.06 8.67
CA PHE A 194 -16.52 -2.53 8.69
C PHE A 194 -17.71 -3.12 7.92
N GLN A 195 -18.84 -2.41 7.84
CA GLN A 195 -19.96 -2.80 6.96
C GLN A 195 -19.58 -2.73 5.48
N GLY A 196 -18.69 -1.82 5.10
CA GLY A 196 -18.24 -1.64 3.72
C GLY A 196 -17.07 -2.54 3.31
N ILE A 197 -16.35 -3.13 4.27
CA ILE A 197 -15.15 -3.92 3.96
C ILE A 197 -15.51 -5.19 3.21
N SER A 198 -14.76 -5.47 2.15
CA SER A 198 -14.87 -6.71 1.38
C SER A 198 -14.77 -7.95 2.26
N GLN A 199 -15.54 -8.98 1.93
CA GLN A 199 -15.44 -10.29 2.57
C GLN A 199 -14.66 -11.30 1.72
N ALA A 200 -14.08 -10.85 0.60
CA ALA A 200 -13.25 -11.68 -0.27
C ALA A 200 -11.91 -12.05 0.39
N ASP A 201 -11.32 -13.15 -0.08
CA ASP A 201 -9.97 -13.52 0.31
C ASP A 201 -8.95 -12.44 -0.10
N GLY A 202 -7.88 -12.33 0.66
CA GLY A 202 -6.88 -11.27 0.50
C GLY A 202 -7.24 -9.94 1.14
N THR A 203 -8.42 -9.82 1.80
CA THR A 203 -8.81 -8.61 2.53
C THR A 203 -7.99 -8.43 3.80
N GLU A 204 -7.47 -7.20 4.03
CA GLU A 204 -6.62 -6.86 5.18
C GLU A 204 -7.15 -5.61 5.91
N VAL A 205 -7.31 -5.69 7.25
CA VAL A 205 -7.70 -4.56 8.13
C VAL A 205 -6.87 -4.58 9.39
#